data_055dda3afa495df4c8eb8eacb3ba1ca7
#
_entry.id   055dda3afa495df4c8eb8eacb3ba1ca7
#
_cell.length_a   1.000
_cell.length_b   1.000
_cell.length_c   1.000
_cell.angle_alpha   90.00
_cell.angle_beta   90.00
_cell.angle_gamma   90.00
#
_symmetry.space_group_name_H-M   'P 1'
#
loop_
_entity.id
_entity.type
_entity.pdbx_description
1 polymer ?
#
loop_
_entity_poly.entity_id
_entity_poly.type
_entity_poly.pdbx_seq_one_letter_code
_entity_poly.pdbx_strand_id
1 'polypeptide(L)'
;GARYEMSDKTQKALFNLIVDATRALREARITMYHVNQADPASVTRMDPDYYKEFLKGVSSVNRVESGDVALPVFAVHSGGLVENRSYDLVQDLSICFAEAKAYYTLGFDPPGAEHTDEYHELQVKVDKPNMKARTNAGYYSEPAPSAPR
;
A
#
# COMPACT_ATOMS: atom_id res chain seq x y z
N GLY A 1 -12.48 12.58 -20.88
CA GLY A 1 -12.95 13.00 -19.59
C GLY A 1 -12.04 14.08 -19.01
N ALA A 2 -12.60 15.17 -18.48
CA ALA A 2 -11.81 16.23 -17.87
C ALA A 2 -11.08 15.62 -16.64
N ARG A 3 -9.75 15.65 -16.63
CA ARG A 3 -8.99 15.42 -15.39
C ARG A 3 -9.34 16.56 -14.44
N TYR A 4 -9.88 16.21 -13.31
CA TYR A 4 -10.10 17.17 -12.25
C TYR A 4 -8.72 17.53 -11.69
N GLU A 5 -8.21 18.70 -12.02
CA GLU A 5 -6.95 19.17 -11.45
C GLU A 5 -7.18 19.46 -9.97
N MET A 6 -6.54 18.68 -9.13
CA MET A 6 -6.52 18.94 -7.69
C MET A 6 -5.71 20.22 -7.41
N SER A 7 -6.15 21.01 -6.45
CA SER A 7 -5.35 22.16 -6.00
C SER A 7 -4.07 21.68 -5.31
N ASP A 8 -2.99 22.47 -5.37
CA ASP A 8 -1.71 22.18 -4.70
C ASP A 8 -1.90 21.87 -3.21
N LYS A 9 -2.83 22.59 -2.56
CA LYS A 9 -3.16 22.35 -1.15
C LYS A 9 -3.74 20.95 -0.94
N THR A 10 -4.59 20.49 -1.83
CA THR A 10 -5.21 19.16 -1.76
C THR A 10 -4.17 18.09 -2.02
N GLN A 11 -3.32 18.26 -3.04
CA GLN A 11 -2.24 17.32 -3.34
C GLN A 11 -1.28 17.17 -2.16
N LYS A 12 -0.87 18.29 -1.55
CA LYS A 12 -0.01 18.25 -0.36
C LYS A 12 -0.66 17.54 0.82
N ALA A 13 -1.96 17.79 1.06
CA ALA A 13 -2.69 17.14 2.14
C ALA A 13 -2.80 15.63 1.91
N LEU A 14 -3.07 15.20 0.68
CA LEU A 14 -3.13 13.78 0.32
C LEU A 14 -1.75 13.12 0.41
N PHE A 15 -0.70 13.79 -0.04
CA PHE A 15 0.67 13.26 0.08
C PHE A 15 1.04 13.01 1.54
N ASN A 16 0.81 14.00 2.41
CA ASN A 16 1.06 13.85 3.85
C ASN A 16 0.24 12.69 4.44
N LEU A 17 -1.03 12.57 4.06
CA LEU A 17 -1.88 11.46 4.51
C LEU A 17 -1.30 10.10 4.11
N ILE A 18 -0.82 9.96 2.88
CA ILE A 18 -0.22 8.71 2.38
C ILE A 18 1.04 8.37 3.18
N VAL A 19 1.92 9.35 3.36
CA VAL A 19 3.16 9.20 4.14
C VAL A 19 2.86 8.79 5.57
N ASP A 20 2.01 9.55 6.26
CA ASP A 20 1.66 9.31 7.67
C ASP A 20 0.96 7.97 7.86
N ALA A 21 0.00 7.62 7.00
CA ALA A 21 -0.70 6.34 7.07
C ALA A 21 0.24 5.16 6.81
N THR A 22 1.13 5.27 5.81
CA THR A 22 2.11 4.22 5.49
C THR A 22 3.08 4.00 6.66
N ARG A 23 3.56 5.08 7.28
CA ARG A 23 4.41 5.00 8.48
C ARG A 23 3.68 4.37 9.65
N ALA A 24 2.49 4.87 9.96
CA ALA A 24 1.69 4.38 11.09
C ALA A 24 1.39 2.88 10.98
N LEU A 25 0.99 2.40 9.80
CA LEU A 25 0.75 0.98 9.55
C LEU A 25 2.01 0.15 9.77
N ARG A 26 3.15 0.60 9.25
CA ARG A 26 4.43 -0.08 9.39
C ARG A 26 4.91 -0.13 10.85
N GLU A 27 4.89 1.00 11.55
CA GLU A 27 5.30 1.10 12.95
C GLU A 27 4.42 0.26 13.87
N ALA A 28 3.11 0.28 13.64
CA ALA A 28 2.15 -0.54 14.37
C ALA A 28 2.19 -2.02 13.94
N ARG A 29 2.95 -2.39 12.91
CA ARG A 29 2.99 -3.74 12.31
C ARG A 29 1.61 -4.23 11.90
N ILE A 30 0.80 -3.33 11.34
CA ILE A 30 -0.54 -3.64 10.85
C ILE A 30 -0.47 -4.00 9.38
N THR A 31 -0.98 -5.17 9.05
CA THR A 31 -1.27 -5.58 7.67
C THR A 31 -2.76 -5.43 7.42
N MET A 32 -3.13 -4.65 6.41
CA MET A 32 -4.52 -4.44 6.02
C MET A 32 -4.93 -5.47 4.97
N TYR A 33 -6.16 -5.97 5.09
CA TYR A 33 -6.80 -6.78 4.07
C TYR A 33 -8.05 -6.06 3.57
N HIS A 34 -8.18 -5.93 2.26
CA HIS A 34 -9.37 -5.35 1.65
C HIS A 34 -10.25 -6.47 1.10
N VAL A 35 -11.40 -6.66 1.71
CA VAL A 35 -12.39 -7.64 1.26
C VAL A 35 -13.63 -6.87 0.83
N ASN A 36 -14.01 -7.00 -0.43
CA ASN A 36 -15.19 -6.36 -0.98
C ASN A 36 -16.00 -7.39 -1.76
N GLN A 37 -17.22 -7.65 -1.30
CA GLN A 37 -18.13 -8.49 -2.05
C GLN A 37 -18.50 -7.80 -3.36
N ALA A 38 -18.19 -8.47 -4.45
CA ALA A 38 -18.60 -7.99 -5.76
C ALA A 38 -20.13 -8.14 -5.89
N ASP A 39 -20.84 -7.04 -6.09
CA ASP A 39 -22.22 -7.14 -6.57
C ASP A 39 -22.20 -7.60 -8.04
N PRO A 40 -22.96 -8.66 -8.40
CA PRO A 40 -23.05 -9.14 -9.79
C PRO A 40 -23.34 -8.03 -10.81
N ALA A 41 -24.09 -7.01 -10.41
CA ALA A 41 -24.40 -5.87 -11.26
C ALA A 41 -23.27 -4.85 -11.36
N SER A 42 -22.35 -4.82 -10.39
CA SER A 42 -21.21 -3.87 -10.36
C SER A 42 -19.97 -4.43 -11.07
N VAL A 43 -19.76 -5.75 -11.07
CA VAL A 43 -18.62 -6.41 -11.74
C VAL A 43 -18.59 -6.14 -13.25
N THR A 44 -19.75 -5.91 -13.86
CA THR A 44 -19.83 -5.56 -15.29
C THR A 44 -19.50 -4.10 -15.59
N ARG A 45 -19.39 -3.23 -14.58
CA ARG A 45 -19.28 -1.78 -14.75
C ARG A 45 -17.95 -1.17 -14.29
N MET A 46 -17.22 -1.83 -13.40
CA MET A 46 -15.97 -1.31 -12.85
C MET A 46 -14.88 -2.38 -12.95
N ASP A 47 -13.70 -1.98 -13.40
CA ASP A 47 -12.53 -2.85 -13.36
C ASP A 47 -12.18 -3.14 -11.89
N PRO A 48 -12.25 -4.41 -11.44
CA PRO A 48 -11.89 -4.76 -10.07
C PRO A 48 -10.41 -4.50 -9.76
N ASP A 49 -9.60 -4.35 -10.81
CA ASP A 49 -8.15 -4.14 -10.70
C ASP A 49 -7.74 -2.67 -10.83
N TYR A 50 -8.69 -1.72 -10.83
CA TYR A 50 -8.43 -0.29 -11.00
C TYR A 50 -7.33 0.26 -10.08
N TYR A 51 -7.21 -0.29 -8.87
CA TYR A 51 -6.23 0.14 -7.87
C TYR A 51 -4.79 -0.19 -8.25
N LYS A 52 -4.57 -1.13 -9.18
CA LYS A 52 -3.23 -1.57 -9.60
C LYS A 52 -2.43 -0.45 -10.29
N GLU A 53 -3.10 0.52 -10.87
CA GLU A 53 -2.46 1.69 -11.47
C GLU A 53 -1.76 2.56 -10.42
N PHE A 54 -2.20 2.49 -9.16
CA PHE A 54 -1.74 3.31 -8.04
C PHE A 54 -0.73 2.60 -7.12
N LEU A 55 -0.27 1.39 -7.45
CA LEU A 55 0.60 0.59 -6.58
C LEU A 55 2.08 1.00 -6.59
N LYS A 56 2.48 1.91 -7.47
CA LYS A 56 3.90 2.30 -7.59
C LYS A 56 4.43 3.15 -6.44
N GLY A 57 3.56 3.57 -5.54
CA GLY A 57 3.90 4.52 -4.49
C GLY A 57 4.09 5.94 -5.02
N VAL A 58 3.82 6.90 -4.17
CA VAL A 58 3.87 8.33 -4.52
C VAL A 58 5.21 8.89 -4.08
N SER A 59 6.04 9.31 -5.02
CA SER A 59 7.39 9.83 -4.74
C SER A 59 7.45 11.35 -4.55
N SER A 60 6.39 12.08 -4.86
CA SER A 60 6.33 13.54 -4.69
C SER A 60 4.90 14.07 -4.71
N VAL A 61 4.69 15.24 -4.12
CA VAL A 61 3.39 15.91 -4.02
C VAL A 61 2.68 16.03 -5.37
N ASN A 62 3.44 16.39 -6.41
CA ASN A 62 2.88 16.65 -7.76
C ASN A 62 2.41 15.36 -8.49
N ARG A 63 2.69 14.19 -7.93
CA ARG A 63 2.32 12.89 -8.52
C ARG A 63 1.12 12.24 -7.82
N VAL A 64 0.61 12.88 -6.77
CA VAL A 64 -0.54 12.35 -6.02
C VAL A 64 -1.80 12.39 -6.87
N GLU A 65 -2.48 11.27 -6.91
CA GLU A 65 -3.80 11.12 -7.50
C GLU A 65 -4.81 10.65 -6.46
N SER A 66 -6.10 10.88 -6.70
CA SER A 66 -7.15 10.46 -5.74
C SER A 66 -7.22 8.94 -5.53
N GLY A 67 -6.75 8.15 -6.49
CA GLY A 67 -6.67 6.70 -6.38
C GLY A 67 -5.61 6.19 -5.40
N ASP A 68 -4.58 6.99 -5.13
CA ASP A 68 -3.50 6.61 -4.20
C ASP A 68 -3.98 6.45 -2.75
N VAL A 69 -5.11 7.08 -2.38
CA VAL A 69 -5.73 6.96 -1.05
C VAL A 69 -6.83 5.91 -0.99
N ALA A 70 -6.98 5.07 -2.00
CA ALA A 70 -7.95 4.00 -2.00
C ALA A 70 -7.55 2.87 -1.04
N LEU A 71 -8.52 2.32 -0.31
CA LEU A 71 -8.28 1.23 0.65
C LEU A 71 -7.54 0.01 0.08
N PRO A 72 -7.85 -0.46 -1.16
CA PRO A 72 -7.08 -1.55 -1.76
C PRO A 72 -5.60 -1.20 -1.97
N VAL A 73 -5.27 0.06 -2.24
CA VAL A 73 -3.87 0.51 -2.38
C VAL A 73 -3.15 0.37 -1.04
N PHE A 74 -3.74 0.86 0.06
CA PHE A 74 -3.17 0.68 1.40
C PHE A 74 -3.08 -0.79 1.82
N ALA A 75 -4.05 -1.63 1.44
CA ALA A 75 -3.97 -3.06 1.72
C ALA A 75 -2.72 -3.67 1.09
N VAL A 76 -2.48 -3.44 -0.20
CA VAL A 76 -1.28 -3.93 -0.88
C VAL A 76 -0.01 -3.31 -0.32
N HIS A 77 0.00 -2.00 -0.07
CA HIS A 77 1.17 -1.31 0.49
C HIS A 77 1.56 -1.80 1.88
N SER A 78 0.62 -2.27 2.68
CA SER A 78 0.87 -2.88 3.99
C SER A 78 1.26 -4.37 3.93
N GLY A 79 1.35 -4.96 2.75
CA GLY A 79 1.69 -6.37 2.53
C GLY A 79 0.50 -7.33 2.58
N GLY A 80 -0.73 -6.81 2.63
CA GLY A 80 -1.95 -7.62 2.63
C GLY A 80 -2.49 -7.94 1.24
N LEU A 81 -3.74 -8.35 1.20
CA LEU A 81 -4.46 -8.79 0.01
C LEU A 81 -5.66 -7.92 -0.30
N VAL A 82 -6.06 -7.96 -1.56
CA VAL A 82 -7.32 -7.42 -2.05
C VAL A 82 -8.15 -8.57 -2.61
N GLU A 83 -9.23 -8.90 -1.91
CA GLU A 83 -10.23 -9.89 -2.31
C GLU A 83 -11.50 -9.14 -2.73
N ASN A 84 -11.70 -9.01 -4.03
CA ASN A 84 -12.80 -8.22 -4.60
C ASN A 84 -13.48 -8.89 -5.80
N ARG A 85 -13.22 -10.19 -6.00
CA ARG A 85 -13.75 -10.98 -7.14
C ARG A 85 -14.65 -12.12 -6.72
N SER A 86 -14.71 -12.42 -5.44
CA SER A 86 -15.48 -13.52 -4.88
C SER A 86 -16.86 -13.03 -4.42
N TYR A 87 -17.81 -13.98 -4.39
CA TYR A 87 -19.11 -13.79 -3.75
C TYR A 87 -19.19 -14.53 -2.42
N ASP A 88 -18.13 -15.22 -2.03
CA ASP A 88 -18.04 -16.00 -0.80
C ASP A 88 -17.15 -15.27 0.23
N LEU A 89 -17.80 -14.43 1.04
CA LEU A 89 -17.13 -13.68 2.10
C LEU A 89 -16.41 -14.59 3.11
N VAL A 90 -16.98 -15.76 3.39
CA VAL A 90 -16.40 -16.71 4.35
C VAL A 90 -15.10 -17.27 3.79
N GLN A 91 -15.07 -17.60 2.51
CA GLN A 91 -13.86 -18.06 1.83
C GLN A 91 -12.79 -16.95 1.83
N ASP A 92 -13.15 -15.72 1.45
CA ASP A 92 -12.21 -14.58 1.40
C ASP A 92 -11.62 -14.27 2.76
N LEU A 93 -12.43 -14.24 3.81
CA LEU A 93 -11.94 -14.08 5.18
C LEU A 93 -11.03 -15.24 5.61
N SER A 94 -11.36 -16.47 5.21
CA SER A 94 -10.54 -17.64 5.52
C SER A 94 -9.15 -17.55 4.87
N ILE A 95 -9.06 -17.01 3.65
CA ILE A 95 -7.79 -16.73 2.97
C ILE A 95 -6.99 -15.69 3.78
N CYS A 96 -7.62 -14.57 4.15
CA CYS A 96 -6.95 -13.53 4.95
C CYS A 96 -6.43 -14.08 6.29
N PHE A 97 -7.21 -14.90 6.98
CA PHE A 97 -6.77 -15.53 8.24
C PHE A 97 -5.65 -16.54 8.06
N ALA A 98 -5.68 -17.33 6.98
CA ALA A 98 -4.60 -18.27 6.68
C ALA A 98 -3.27 -17.55 6.43
N GLU A 99 -3.31 -16.46 5.68
CA GLU A 99 -2.16 -15.60 5.39
C GLU A 99 -1.59 -14.94 6.66
N ALA A 100 -2.46 -14.44 7.54
CA ALA A 100 -2.04 -13.76 8.76
C ALA A 100 -1.33 -14.67 9.78
N LYS A 101 -1.46 -16.00 9.66
CA LYS A 101 -0.85 -16.96 10.58
C LYS A 101 0.62 -17.28 10.29
N ALA A 102 1.11 -16.99 9.09
CA ALA A 102 2.47 -17.35 8.67
C ALA A 102 3.24 -16.10 8.26
N TYR A 103 4.00 -15.52 9.18
CA TYR A 103 4.82 -14.34 8.90
C TYR A 103 6.24 -14.48 9.46
N TYR A 104 7.15 -13.75 8.84
CA TYR A 104 8.53 -13.57 9.29
C TYR A 104 8.81 -12.09 9.47
N THR A 105 9.57 -11.74 10.50
CA THR A 105 10.05 -10.37 10.66
C THR A 105 11.45 -10.28 10.09
N LEU A 106 11.65 -9.39 9.14
CA LEU A 106 12.96 -9.07 8.56
C LEU A 106 13.34 -7.65 8.98
N GLY A 107 14.56 -7.46 9.44
CA GLY A 107 15.15 -6.16 9.70
C GLY A 107 16.21 -5.84 8.66
N PHE A 108 16.34 -4.58 8.29
CA PHE A 108 17.40 -4.07 7.43
C PHE A 108 17.73 -2.64 7.82
N ASP A 109 18.95 -2.21 7.53
CA ASP A 109 19.37 -0.83 7.71
C ASP A 109 19.06 -0.08 6.41
N PRO A 110 18.15 0.91 6.44
CA PRO A 110 17.82 1.66 5.25
C PRO A 110 19.02 2.50 4.78
N PRO A 111 19.24 2.65 3.47
CA PRO A 111 20.19 3.61 2.97
C PRO A 111 19.81 5.03 3.42
N GLY A 112 20.78 5.91 3.58
CA GLY A 112 20.51 7.31 3.90
C GLY A 112 19.62 7.95 2.83
N ALA A 113 18.62 8.71 3.26
CA ALA A 113 17.74 9.43 2.36
C ALA A 113 18.41 10.70 1.85
N GLU A 114 18.27 10.99 0.56
CA GLU A 114 18.68 12.28 -0.01
C GLU A 114 17.65 13.36 0.32
N HIS A 115 16.38 12.99 0.44
CA HIS A 115 15.27 13.89 0.73
C HIS A 115 14.34 13.33 1.80
N THR A 116 13.67 14.23 2.53
CA THR A 116 12.60 13.86 3.46
C THR A 116 11.43 13.25 2.70
N ASP A 117 10.84 12.20 3.26
CA ASP A 117 9.67 11.51 2.69
C ASP A 117 9.92 10.89 1.29
N GLU A 118 11.17 10.54 1.01
CA GLU A 118 11.51 9.80 -0.19
C GLU A 118 10.96 8.37 -0.12
N TYR A 119 10.23 7.96 -1.17
CA TYR A 119 9.67 6.62 -1.25
C TYR A 119 10.71 5.62 -1.77
N HIS A 120 10.92 4.56 -1.01
CA HIS A 120 11.78 3.43 -1.36
C HIS A 120 10.95 2.16 -1.50
N GLU A 121 11.02 1.54 -2.68
CA GLU A 121 10.35 0.26 -2.94
C GLU A 121 11.06 -0.88 -2.21
N LEU A 122 10.28 -1.81 -1.64
CA LEU A 122 10.77 -3.03 -1.00
C LEU A 122 10.38 -4.25 -1.82
N GLN A 123 11.34 -5.12 -2.07
CA GLN A 123 11.09 -6.40 -2.70
C GLN A 123 11.75 -7.54 -1.92
N VAL A 124 10.95 -8.53 -1.50
CA VAL A 124 11.45 -9.76 -0.91
C VAL A 124 11.35 -10.88 -1.93
N LYS A 125 12.48 -11.54 -2.18
CA LYS A 125 12.55 -12.72 -3.05
C LYS A 125 12.80 -13.96 -2.19
N VAL A 126 12.08 -15.04 -2.50
CA VAL A 126 12.25 -16.33 -1.85
C VAL A 126 12.82 -17.29 -2.87
N ASP A 127 13.98 -17.86 -2.55
CA ASP A 127 14.66 -18.83 -3.42
C ASP A 127 14.13 -20.27 -3.18
N LYS A 128 12.81 -20.41 -3.27
CA LYS A 128 12.13 -21.71 -3.23
C LYS A 128 11.04 -21.75 -4.29
N PRO A 129 10.96 -22.84 -5.08
CA PRO A 129 9.89 -22.98 -6.07
C PRO A 129 8.52 -23.00 -5.39
N ASN A 130 7.55 -22.38 -6.03
CA ASN A 130 6.14 -22.28 -5.59
C ASN A 130 5.90 -21.52 -4.29
N MET A 131 6.88 -20.75 -3.79
CA MET A 131 6.69 -19.84 -2.67
C MET A 131 6.69 -18.39 -3.13
N LYS A 132 5.75 -17.62 -2.60
CA LYS A 132 5.69 -16.17 -2.79
C LYS A 132 5.75 -15.50 -1.42
N ALA A 133 6.60 -14.48 -1.29
CA ALA A 133 6.59 -13.61 -0.13
C ALA A 133 5.81 -12.35 -0.47
N ARG A 134 5.07 -11.83 0.52
CA ARG A 134 4.51 -10.48 0.52
C ARG A 134 5.12 -9.71 1.66
N THR A 135 5.31 -8.43 1.44
CA THR A 135 5.82 -7.50 2.42
C THR A 135 5.18 -6.13 2.15
N ASN A 136 5.42 -5.17 3.01
CA ASN A 136 5.13 -3.78 2.68
C ASN A 136 5.74 -3.44 1.33
N ALA A 137 4.99 -2.79 0.45
CA ALA A 137 5.45 -2.46 -0.91
C ALA A 137 6.63 -1.49 -0.90
N GLY A 138 6.76 -0.69 0.15
CA GLY A 138 7.84 0.26 0.33
C GLY A 138 7.76 1.01 1.66
N TYR A 139 8.60 2.01 1.80
CA TYR A 139 8.61 2.89 2.96
C TYR A 139 9.00 4.30 2.54
N TYR A 140 8.57 5.28 3.33
CA TYR A 140 9.05 6.65 3.22
C TYR A 140 10.21 6.85 4.21
N SER A 141 11.31 7.38 3.71
CA SER A 141 12.50 7.67 4.52
C SER A 141 12.18 8.72 5.59
N GLU A 142 12.82 8.57 6.75
CA GLU A 142 12.83 9.61 7.77
C GLU A 142 14.07 10.48 7.60
N PRO A 143 13.97 11.78 7.92
CA PRO A 143 15.16 12.63 7.93
C PRO A 143 16.16 12.07 8.94
N ALA A 144 17.43 12.06 8.59
CA ALA A 144 18.48 11.73 9.55
C ALA A 144 18.29 12.62 10.80
N PRO A 145 18.39 12.04 12.03
CA PRO A 145 18.31 12.84 13.23
C PRO A 145 19.37 13.94 13.15
N SER A 146 18.92 15.20 13.26
CA SER A 146 19.85 16.33 13.28
C SER A 146 20.85 16.12 14.41
N ALA A 147 22.15 16.14 14.08
CA ALA A 147 23.20 16.03 15.08
C ALA A 147 22.93 17.03 16.21
N PRO A 148 23.02 16.64 17.48
CA PRO A 148 22.86 17.58 18.58
C PRO A 148 23.92 18.69 18.44
N ARG A 149 23.47 19.95 18.45
CA ARG A 149 24.31 21.13 18.44
C ARG A 149 24.98 21.30 19.81
#